data_e8a008835e09b0d30cc7b165aeb07085
#
_entry.id   e8a008835e09b0d30cc7b165aeb07085
#
_cell.length_a   1.000
_cell.length_b   1.000
_cell.length_c   1.000
_cell.angle_alpha   90.00
_cell.angle_beta   90.00
_cell.angle_gamma   90.00
#
_symmetry.space_group_name_H-M   'P 1'
#
loop_
_entity.id
_entity.type
_entity.pdbx_description
1 polymer ?
#
loop_
_entity_poly.entity_id
_entity_poly.type
_entity_poly.pdbx_seq_one_letter_code
_entity_poly.pdbx_strand_id
1 'polypeptide(L)'
;MLKLKSSKSLLRYPGGKSRGAKQIFEFIPADTKQICSPFLGGGSVELMCANNGMRVYGYDKFLPLVDFWNCLIKKPDELAQLVAGWWSTGTNGLSEEFEERKEYQKLKTELLSPKPSQLERAALFYVINRTSFSGSALSGGVTAGNPRFTESSIQRILDFKGVNDTENITVECLDFTKSI
;
A
#
# COMPACT_ATOMS: atom_id res chain seq x y z
N MET A 1 -16.94 -7.49 25.91
CA MET A 1 -16.31 -6.56 24.94
C MET A 1 -15.87 -7.36 23.71
N LEU A 2 -16.38 -7.05 22.53
CA LEU A 2 -15.89 -7.63 21.28
C LEU A 2 -14.44 -7.18 21.08
N LYS A 3 -13.55 -8.15 20.82
CA LYS A 3 -12.13 -7.87 20.57
C LYS A 3 -12.01 -7.17 19.21
N LEU A 4 -11.57 -5.92 19.19
CA LEU A 4 -11.33 -5.17 17.96
C LEU A 4 -10.34 -5.93 17.06
N LYS A 5 -10.74 -6.15 15.81
CA LYS A 5 -9.85 -6.72 14.78
C LYS A 5 -8.95 -5.61 14.27
N SER A 6 -7.66 -5.78 14.39
CA SER A 6 -6.67 -4.84 13.85
C SER A 6 -5.78 -5.54 12.83
N SER A 7 -5.42 -4.84 11.78
CA SER A 7 -4.38 -5.27 10.85
C SER A 7 -3.38 -4.16 10.60
N LYS A 8 -2.21 -4.54 10.11
CA LYS A 8 -1.17 -3.57 9.73
C LYS A 8 -1.22 -3.35 8.23
N SER A 9 -1.22 -2.10 7.81
CA SER A 9 -1.02 -1.76 6.40
C SER A 9 0.25 -2.43 5.85
N LEU A 10 0.22 -2.84 4.59
CA LEU A 10 1.39 -3.33 3.87
C LEU A 10 2.35 -2.19 3.52
N LEU A 11 1.82 -0.99 3.38
CA LEU A 11 2.59 0.18 2.99
C LEU A 11 3.29 0.82 4.20
N ARG A 12 4.49 1.32 3.94
CA ARG A 12 5.12 2.35 4.76
C ARG A 12 4.74 3.68 4.12
N TYR A 13 3.93 4.47 4.80
CA TYR A 13 3.42 5.70 4.21
C TYR A 13 3.73 6.88 5.14
N PRO A 14 4.38 7.96 4.64
CA PRO A 14 4.64 9.14 5.45
C PRO A 14 3.34 9.69 6.03
N GLY A 15 3.32 9.98 7.32
CA GLY A 15 2.11 10.41 8.01
C GLY A 15 1.09 9.30 8.30
N GLY A 16 1.40 8.04 7.95
CA GLY A 16 0.52 6.89 8.22
C GLY A 16 0.15 6.75 9.69
N LYS A 17 -1.12 6.44 9.95
CA LYS A 17 -1.72 6.43 11.29
C LYS A 17 -1.69 5.05 11.97
N SER A 18 -0.81 4.13 11.55
CA SER A 18 -0.79 2.74 12.04
C SER A 18 -0.66 2.61 13.56
N ARG A 19 0.04 3.52 14.23
CA ARG A 19 0.19 3.53 15.70
C ARG A 19 -1.06 4.09 16.40
N GLY A 20 -1.78 5.01 15.76
CA GLY A 20 -2.96 5.69 16.30
C GLY A 20 -4.29 5.12 15.78
N ALA A 21 -4.28 4.16 14.86
CA ALA A 21 -5.49 3.68 14.20
C ALA A 21 -6.57 3.22 15.20
N LYS A 22 -6.16 2.51 16.24
CA LYS A 22 -7.08 2.07 17.29
C LYS A 22 -7.71 3.25 18.05
N GLN A 23 -6.89 4.23 18.44
CA GLN A 23 -7.39 5.42 19.14
C GLN A 23 -8.34 6.22 18.25
N ILE A 24 -8.01 6.42 16.98
CA ILE A 24 -8.87 7.10 16.02
C ILE A 24 -10.20 6.36 15.88
N PHE A 25 -10.15 5.02 15.76
CA PHE A 25 -11.36 4.20 15.67
C PHE A 25 -12.28 4.35 16.90
N GLU A 26 -11.72 4.47 18.09
CA GLU A 26 -12.48 4.66 19.34
C GLU A 26 -13.24 6.01 19.39
N PHE A 27 -12.83 7.00 18.57
CA PHE A 27 -13.55 8.27 18.44
C PHE A 27 -14.67 8.25 17.37
N ILE A 28 -14.74 7.20 16.54
CA ILE A 28 -15.82 7.07 15.57
C ILE A 28 -17.10 6.67 16.31
N PRO A 29 -18.24 7.36 16.08
CA PRO A 29 -19.50 7.00 16.71
C PRO A 29 -19.86 5.53 16.48
N ALA A 30 -20.36 4.86 17.53
CA ALA A 30 -20.58 3.41 17.53
C ALA A 30 -21.66 2.93 16.52
N ASP A 31 -22.52 3.82 16.08
CA ASP A 31 -23.57 3.57 15.09
C ASP A 31 -23.13 3.84 13.64
N THR A 32 -21.89 4.31 13.42
CA THR A 32 -21.34 4.56 12.10
C THR A 32 -21.27 3.26 11.29
N LYS A 33 -21.92 3.27 10.12
CA LYS A 33 -21.95 2.11 9.20
C LYS A 33 -20.97 2.23 8.04
N GLN A 34 -20.59 3.46 7.71
CA GLN A 34 -19.70 3.73 6.57
C GLN A 34 -18.83 4.95 6.84
N ILE A 35 -17.65 4.97 6.24
CA ILE A 35 -16.73 6.10 6.29
C ILE A 35 -16.27 6.48 4.88
N CYS A 36 -16.01 7.77 4.69
CA CYS A 36 -15.32 8.30 3.53
C CYS A 36 -13.90 8.73 3.95
N SER A 37 -12.89 8.26 3.23
CA SER A 37 -11.49 8.64 3.44
C SER A 37 -10.96 9.33 2.18
N PRO A 38 -10.98 10.66 2.10
CA PRO A 38 -10.54 11.41 0.91
C PRO A 38 -9.02 11.43 0.71
N PHE A 39 -8.25 10.93 1.67
CA PHE A 39 -6.79 10.81 1.64
C PHE A 39 -6.39 9.43 2.20
N LEU A 40 -6.68 8.38 1.42
CA LEU A 40 -6.51 6.99 1.85
C LEU A 40 -5.07 6.67 2.30
N GLY A 41 -4.08 7.09 1.53
CA GLY A 41 -2.67 6.87 1.85
C GLY A 41 -2.37 5.41 2.22
N GLY A 42 -1.77 5.21 3.41
CA GLY A 42 -1.42 3.86 3.90
C GLY A 42 -2.59 3.03 4.42
N GLY A 43 -3.82 3.53 4.47
CA GLY A 43 -5.05 2.79 4.75
C GLY A 43 -5.17 2.16 6.15
N SER A 44 -4.43 2.65 7.16
CA SER A 44 -4.39 1.98 8.48
C SER A 44 -5.67 2.13 9.29
N VAL A 45 -6.33 3.29 9.20
CA VAL A 45 -7.61 3.56 9.87
C VAL A 45 -8.73 2.86 9.10
N GLU A 46 -8.66 2.92 7.79
CA GLU A 46 -9.58 2.33 6.83
C GLU A 46 -9.66 0.81 7.01
N LEU A 47 -8.51 0.14 7.11
CA LEU A 47 -8.45 -1.30 7.42
C LEU A 47 -9.05 -1.61 8.80
N MET A 48 -8.78 -0.77 9.79
CA MET A 48 -9.39 -0.94 11.12
C MET A 48 -10.92 -0.86 11.03
N CYS A 49 -11.46 0.11 10.31
CA CYS A 49 -12.89 0.30 10.12
C CYS A 49 -13.51 -0.88 9.36
N ALA A 50 -12.93 -1.29 8.24
CA ALA A 50 -13.41 -2.40 7.44
C ALA A 50 -13.45 -3.71 8.23
N ASN A 51 -12.38 -4.01 8.97
CA ASN A 51 -12.27 -5.23 9.78
C ASN A 51 -13.25 -5.26 10.98
N ASN A 52 -13.83 -4.13 11.30
CA ASN A 52 -14.86 -4.01 12.33
C ASN A 52 -16.27 -3.75 11.75
N GLY A 53 -16.45 -4.09 10.47
CA GLY A 53 -17.77 -4.16 9.83
C GLY A 53 -18.27 -2.85 9.20
N MET A 54 -17.43 -1.81 9.13
CA MET A 54 -17.79 -0.57 8.46
C MET A 54 -17.49 -0.66 6.96
N ARG A 55 -18.36 -0.08 6.13
CA ARG A 55 -18.05 0.12 4.71
C ARG A 55 -17.11 1.31 4.54
N VAL A 56 -16.07 1.13 3.77
CA VAL A 56 -15.01 2.14 3.55
C VAL A 56 -14.96 2.55 2.09
N TYR A 57 -15.11 3.85 1.84
CA TYR A 57 -14.88 4.49 0.56
C TYR A 57 -13.57 5.26 0.66
N GLY A 58 -12.49 4.69 0.13
CA GLY A 58 -11.15 5.27 0.13
C GLY A 58 -10.85 5.98 -1.18
N TYR A 59 -10.38 7.21 -1.09
CA TYR A 59 -9.98 8.01 -2.24
C TYR A 59 -8.55 8.48 -2.09
N ASP A 60 -7.84 8.58 -3.19
CA ASP A 60 -6.54 9.22 -3.25
C ASP A 60 -6.30 9.77 -4.66
N LYS A 61 -5.55 10.84 -4.78
CA LYS A 61 -5.22 11.42 -6.08
C LYS A 61 -4.04 10.72 -6.75
N PHE A 62 -3.26 9.98 -5.99
CA PHE A 62 -2.06 9.32 -6.50
C PHE A 62 -2.40 7.96 -7.11
N LEU A 63 -2.58 7.93 -8.43
CA LEU A 63 -3.00 6.75 -9.19
C LEU A 63 -2.20 5.47 -8.86
N PRO A 64 -0.85 5.49 -8.75
CA PRO A 64 -0.10 4.27 -8.40
C PRO A 64 -0.48 3.66 -7.05
N LEU A 65 -0.81 4.49 -6.08
CA LEU A 65 -1.29 4.04 -4.76
C LEU A 65 -2.68 3.40 -4.88
N VAL A 66 -3.58 4.02 -5.65
CA VAL A 66 -4.93 3.51 -5.89
C VAL A 66 -4.89 2.17 -6.62
N ASP A 67 -4.04 2.06 -7.64
CA ASP A 67 -3.84 0.81 -8.38
C ASP A 67 -3.29 -0.29 -7.48
N PHE A 68 -2.34 0.05 -6.59
CA PHE A 68 -1.85 -0.91 -5.59
C PHE A 68 -2.98 -1.43 -4.70
N TRP A 69 -3.81 -0.55 -4.14
CA TRP A 69 -4.93 -0.97 -3.30
C TRP A 69 -5.94 -1.83 -4.05
N ASN A 70 -6.30 -1.43 -5.27
CA ASN A 70 -7.23 -2.20 -6.11
C ASN A 70 -6.68 -3.59 -6.47
N CYS A 71 -5.40 -3.68 -6.83
CA CYS A 71 -4.76 -4.95 -7.13
C CYS A 71 -4.59 -5.83 -5.89
N LEU A 72 -4.23 -5.24 -4.76
CA LEU A 72 -4.11 -5.95 -3.47
C LEU A 72 -5.46 -6.58 -3.05
N ILE A 73 -6.56 -5.86 -3.26
CA ILE A 73 -7.91 -6.32 -2.92
C ILE A 73 -8.42 -7.37 -3.91
N LYS A 74 -8.23 -7.15 -5.22
CA LYS A 74 -8.88 -7.94 -6.26
C LYS A 74 -8.00 -9.06 -6.85
N LYS A 75 -6.68 -8.84 -6.90
CA LYS A 75 -5.69 -9.67 -7.62
C LYS A 75 -4.40 -9.87 -6.81
N PRO A 76 -4.47 -10.29 -5.52
CA PRO A 76 -3.27 -10.39 -4.68
C PRO A 76 -2.24 -11.39 -5.22
N ASP A 77 -2.68 -12.50 -5.82
CA ASP A 77 -1.78 -13.53 -6.33
C ASP A 77 -0.95 -13.02 -7.52
N GLU A 78 -1.61 -12.37 -8.49
CA GLU A 78 -0.93 -11.79 -9.66
C GLU A 78 0.01 -10.64 -9.23
N LEU A 79 -0.43 -9.82 -8.25
CA LEU A 79 0.41 -8.76 -7.69
C LEU A 79 1.65 -9.35 -7.00
N ALA A 80 1.49 -10.38 -6.18
CA ALA A 80 2.60 -11.04 -5.49
C ALA A 80 3.57 -11.67 -6.49
N GLN A 81 3.08 -12.29 -7.55
CA GLN A 81 3.90 -12.91 -8.59
C GLN A 81 4.78 -11.86 -9.30
N LEU A 82 4.22 -10.72 -9.71
CA LEU A 82 5.01 -9.65 -10.32
C LEU A 82 6.04 -9.08 -9.35
N VAL A 83 5.65 -8.82 -8.10
CA VAL A 83 6.58 -8.33 -7.07
C VAL A 83 7.71 -9.32 -6.81
N ALA A 84 7.41 -10.63 -6.80
CA ALA A 84 8.41 -11.68 -6.64
C ALA A 84 9.41 -11.72 -7.82
N GLY A 85 8.98 -11.37 -9.03
CA GLY A 85 9.87 -11.25 -10.18
C GLY A 85 10.98 -10.23 -9.94
N TRP A 86 10.69 -9.08 -9.35
CA TRP A 86 11.74 -8.10 -8.98
C TRP A 86 12.60 -8.56 -7.80
N TRP A 87 12.05 -9.32 -6.87
CA TRP A 87 12.83 -9.94 -5.81
C TRP A 87 13.90 -10.88 -6.36
N SER A 88 13.54 -11.76 -7.30
CA SER A 88 14.43 -12.77 -7.87
C SER A 88 15.47 -12.19 -8.83
N THR A 89 15.20 -11.05 -9.48
CA THR A 89 16.11 -10.42 -10.44
C THR A 89 17.20 -9.54 -9.82
N GLY A 90 17.32 -9.51 -8.49
CA GLY A 90 18.47 -8.93 -7.84
C GLY A 90 18.32 -7.51 -7.29
N THR A 91 17.11 -6.92 -7.28
CA THR A 91 16.86 -5.70 -6.51
C THR A 91 17.10 -5.92 -5.00
N ASN A 92 17.24 -7.17 -4.61
CA ASN A 92 17.53 -7.61 -3.26
C ASN A 92 19.02 -7.81 -2.97
N GLY A 93 19.84 -7.92 -4.00
CA GLY A 93 21.26 -8.28 -3.87
C GLY A 93 22.21 -7.32 -4.57
N LEU A 94 21.76 -6.13 -4.94
CA LEU A 94 22.66 -5.11 -5.47
C LEU A 94 23.61 -4.69 -4.36
N SER A 95 24.82 -5.18 -4.45
CA SER A 95 25.86 -5.03 -3.45
C SER A 95 26.48 -3.62 -3.42
N GLU A 96 26.14 -2.79 -4.38
CA GLU A 96 26.70 -1.43 -4.51
C GLU A 96 25.58 -0.39 -4.45
N GLU A 97 25.67 0.53 -3.51
CA GLU A 97 24.73 1.64 -3.31
C GLU A 97 24.45 2.44 -4.60
N PHE A 98 25.41 2.49 -5.51
CA PHE A 98 25.27 3.17 -6.79
C PHE A 98 24.30 2.46 -7.73
N GLU A 99 24.41 1.13 -7.87
CA GLU A 99 23.51 0.36 -8.74
C GLU A 99 22.09 0.29 -8.16
N GLU A 100 21.95 0.20 -6.84
CA GLU A 100 20.63 0.30 -6.18
C GLU A 100 19.95 1.64 -6.48
N ARG A 101 20.69 2.74 -6.44
CA ARG A 101 20.16 4.08 -6.76
C ARG A 101 19.76 4.20 -8.22
N LYS A 102 20.55 3.67 -9.13
CA LYS A 102 20.29 3.71 -10.56
C LYS A 102 19.03 2.90 -10.91
N GLU A 103 18.91 1.68 -10.40
CA GLU A 103 17.73 0.85 -10.61
C GLU A 103 16.48 1.49 -9.99
N TYR A 104 16.59 2.04 -8.80
CA TYR A 104 15.49 2.76 -8.14
C TYR A 104 15.00 3.95 -8.98
N GLN A 105 15.90 4.73 -9.60
CA GLN A 105 15.50 5.84 -10.47
C GLN A 105 14.83 5.34 -11.75
N LYS A 106 15.29 4.25 -12.30
CA LYS A 106 14.65 3.60 -13.46
C LYS A 106 13.22 3.17 -13.14
N LEU A 107 13.02 2.47 -12.00
CA LEU A 107 11.69 2.07 -11.55
C LEU A 107 10.76 3.28 -11.33
N LYS A 108 11.26 4.37 -10.76
CA LYS A 108 10.48 5.60 -10.60
C LYS A 108 10.07 6.22 -11.92
N THR A 109 10.97 6.25 -12.89
CA THR A 109 10.70 6.77 -14.24
C THR A 109 9.64 5.93 -14.94
N GLU A 110 9.72 4.62 -14.80
CA GLU A 110 8.75 3.68 -15.35
C GLU A 110 7.38 3.84 -14.69
N LEU A 111 7.33 3.93 -13.36
CA LEU A 111 6.09 4.14 -12.60
C LEU A 111 5.30 5.38 -13.06
N LEU A 112 6.02 6.46 -13.38
CA LEU A 112 5.42 7.73 -13.79
C LEU A 112 5.13 7.82 -15.29
N SER A 113 5.55 6.82 -16.07
CA SER A 113 5.25 6.74 -17.49
C SER A 113 3.81 6.27 -17.75
N PRO A 114 3.26 6.53 -18.94
CA PRO A 114 1.94 6.01 -19.32
C PRO A 114 1.94 4.53 -19.72
N LYS A 115 3.11 3.88 -19.73
CA LYS A 115 3.29 2.52 -20.27
C LYS A 115 2.74 1.39 -19.38
N PRO A 116 2.96 1.40 -18.05
CA PRO A 116 2.55 0.27 -17.22
C PRO A 116 1.04 0.09 -17.20
N SER A 117 0.60 -1.16 -17.31
CA SER A 117 -0.77 -1.56 -16.97
C SER A 117 -1.05 -1.28 -15.48
N GLN A 118 -2.32 -1.38 -15.08
CA GLN A 118 -2.71 -1.20 -13.68
C GLN A 118 -1.91 -2.12 -12.73
N LEU A 119 -1.77 -3.40 -13.10
CA LEU A 119 -1.09 -4.38 -12.27
C LEU A 119 0.42 -4.12 -12.18
N GLU A 120 1.06 -3.79 -13.30
CA GLU A 120 2.49 -3.42 -13.33
C GLU A 120 2.74 -2.15 -12.50
N ARG A 121 1.89 -1.14 -12.63
CA ARG A 121 2.01 0.09 -11.86
C ARG A 121 1.82 -0.15 -10.37
N ALA A 122 0.89 -1.01 -9.98
CA ALA A 122 0.69 -1.44 -8.59
C ALA A 122 1.94 -2.14 -8.02
N ALA A 123 2.52 -3.07 -8.78
CA ALA A 123 3.71 -3.81 -8.38
C ALA A 123 4.94 -2.89 -8.29
N LEU A 124 5.18 -2.03 -9.30
CA LEU A 124 6.23 -1.01 -9.29
C LEU A 124 6.12 -0.09 -8.08
N PHE A 125 4.91 0.41 -7.80
CA PHE A 125 4.68 1.26 -6.63
C PHE A 125 5.05 0.54 -5.33
N TYR A 126 4.63 -0.72 -5.18
CA TYR A 126 4.95 -1.49 -3.97
C TYR A 126 6.46 -1.70 -3.81
N VAL A 127 7.17 -2.12 -4.85
CA VAL A 127 8.63 -2.28 -4.83
C VAL A 127 9.31 -0.96 -4.43
N ILE A 128 8.95 0.15 -5.07
CA ILE A 128 9.49 1.48 -4.77
C ILE A 128 9.18 1.88 -3.32
N ASN A 129 7.98 1.64 -2.84
CA ASN A 129 7.60 1.92 -1.46
C ASN A 129 8.44 1.12 -0.46
N ARG A 130 8.71 -0.16 -0.74
CA ARG A 130 9.48 -1.05 0.14
C ARG A 130 10.97 -0.77 0.12
N THR A 131 11.52 -0.28 -0.98
CA THR A 131 12.94 0.04 -1.16
C THR A 131 13.29 1.48 -0.80
N SER A 132 12.30 2.39 -0.78
CA SER A 132 12.53 3.80 -0.45
C SER A 132 12.79 4.05 1.03
N PHE A 133 13.56 5.10 1.31
CA PHE A 133 13.74 5.59 2.66
C PHE A 133 12.38 6.00 3.27
N SER A 134 12.04 5.43 4.42
CA SER A 134 10.77 5.66 5.14
C SER A 134 9.49 5.42 4.34
N GLY A 135 9.55 4.75 3.18
CA GLY A 135 8.37 4.52 2.33
C GLY A 135 7.90 5.77 1.59
N SER A 136 8.76 6.79 1.48
CA SER A 136 8.42 8.08 0.85
C SER A 136 8.30 7.99 -0.69
N ALA A 137 8.47 6.80 -1.25
CA ALA A 137 8.30 6.50 -2.67
C ALA A 137 8.96 7.55 -3.59
N LEU A 138 8.20 8.50 -4.13
CA LEU A 138 8.71 9.45 -5.12
C LEU A 138 9.64 10.52 -4.55
N SER A 139 9.45 10.94 -3.29
CA SER A 139 10.21 12.03 -2.67
C SER A 139 11.48 11.59 -1.96
N GLY A 140 11.60 10.29 -1.64
CA GLY A 140 12.78 9.74 -0.98
C GLY A 140 13.80 9.13 -1.94
N GLY A 141 14.97 8.80 -1.40
CA GLY A 141 15.96 7.95 -2.03
C GLY A 141 15.78 6.47 -1.66
N VAL A 142 16.60 5.63 -2.25
CA VAL A 142 16.68 4.21 -1.89
C VAL A 142 17.30 4.04 -0.51
N THR A 143 16.86 3.01 0.23
CA THR A 143 17.52 2.56 1.45
C THR A 143 18.53 1.47 1.09
N ALA A 144 19.80 1.70 1.35
CA ALA A 144 20.88 0.75 1.06
C ALA A 144 20.59 -0.63 1.65
N GLY A 145 20.91 -1.70 0.89
CA GLY A 145 20.66 -3.08 1.26
C GLY A 145 19.19 -3.50 1.29
N ASN A 146 18.28 -2.64 0.85
CA ASN A 146 16.82 -2.92 0.73
C ASN A 146 16.21 -3.72 1.91
N PRO A 147 16.45 -3.36 3.19
CA PRO A 147 16.14 -4.21 4.34
C PRO A 147 14.63 -4.43 4.56
N ARG A 148 13.80 -3.78 3.75
CA ARG A 148 12.34 -3.82 3.86
C ARG A 148 11.65 -4.49 2.68
N PHE A 149 12.38 -4.75 1.60
CA PHE A 149 11.91 -5.57 0.49
C PHE A 149 12.41 -6.99 0.72
N THR A 150 11.58 -7.81 1.29
CA THR A 150 11.90 -9.17 1.78
C THR A 150 10.85 -10.15 1.31
N GLU A 151 11.17 -11.43 1.29
CA GLU A 151 10.22 -12.50 1.00
C GLU A 151 8.96 -12.39 1.87
N SER A 152 9.13 -12.08 3.17
CA SER A 152 7.99 -11.86 4.06
C SER A 152 7.10 -10.68 3.65
N SER A 153 7.65 -9.69 2.93
CA SER A 153 6.84 -8.60 2.39
C SER A 153 5.97 -9.04 1.22
N ILE A 154 6.42 -10.03 0.44
CA ILE A 154 5.66 -10.65 -0.65
C ILE A 154 4.58 -11.55 -0.05
N GLN A 155 4.93 -12.39 0.93
CA GLN A 155 3.98 -13.27 1.61
C GLN A 155 2.80 -12.48 2.21
N ARG A 156 3.05 -11.29 2.75
CA ARG A 156 1.99 -10.42 3.27
C ARG A 156 0.99 -9.96 2.21
N ILE A 157 1.35 -9.90 0.93
CA ILE A 157 0.40 -9.62 -0.16
C ILE A 157 -0.58 -10.79 -0.29
N LEU A 158 -0.06 -12.03 -0.28
CA LEU A 158 -0.86 -13.25 -0.38
C LEU A 158 -1.81 -13.41 0.82
N ASP A 159 -1.31 -13.12 2.02
CA ASP A 159 -2.08 -13.25 3.26
C ASP A 159 -3.12 -12.14 3.44
N PHE A 160 -3.08 -11.07 2.64
CA PHE A 160 -3.86 -9.86 2.88
C PHE A 160 -5.37 -10.11 2.98
N LYS A 161 -5.94 -10.87 2.06
CA LYS A 161 -7.37 -11.23 2.07
C LYS A 161 -7.76 -12.12 3.25
N GLY A 162 -6.84 -12.97 3.72
CA GLY A 162 -7.07 -13.84 4.87
C GLY A 162 -7.15 -13.12 6.22
N VAL A 163 -6.60 -11.91 6.29
CA VAL A 163 -6.53 -11.12 7.53
C VAL A 163 -7.38 -9.86 7.51
N ASN A 164 -7.92 -9.46 6.35
CA ASN A 164 -8.70 -8.25 6.19
C ASN A 164 -10.04 -8.51 5.52
N ASP A 165 -11.04 -7.75 5.95
CA ASP A 165 -12.39 -7.75 5.39
C ASP A 165 -12.44 -6.84 4.14
N THR A 166 -11.86 -7.34 3.04
CA THR A 166 -11.64 -6.57 1.81
C THR A 166 -12.92 -6.25 1.04
N GLU A 167 -14.01 -6.98 1.30
CA GLU A 167 -15.31 -6.74 0.66
C GLU A 167 -15.94 -5.43 1.12
N ASN A 168 -15.52 -4.95 2.30
CA ASN A 168 -15.98 -3.67 2.84
C ASN A 168 -15.20 -2.46 2.32
N ILE A 169 -14.20 -2.64 1.44
CA ILE A 169 -13.33 -1.55 0.99
C ILE A 169 -13.51 -1.31 -0.52
N THR A 170 -13.83 -0.08 -0.87
CA THR A 170 -13.80 0.42 -2.24
C THR A 170 -12.76 1.52 -2.36
N VAL A 171 -11.94 1.49 -3.41
CA VAL A 171 -10.86 2.49 -3.61
C VAL A 171 -10.95 3.08 -5.01
N GLU A 172 -10.96 4.41 -5.09
CA GLU A 172 -11.04 5.15 -6.36
C GLU A 172 -10.02 6.28 -6.42
N CYS A 173 -9.55 6.58 -7.65
CA CYS A 173 -8.62 7.67 -7.90
C CYS A 173 -9.42 8.96 -8.13
N LEU A 174 -9.58 9.75 -7.06
CA LEU A 174 -10.30 11.02 -7.11
C LEU A 174 -9.57 12.11 -6.33
N ASP A 175 -9.76 13.35 -6.78
CA ASP A 175 -9.42 14.51 -5.97
C ASP A 175 -10.42 14.64 -4.82
N PHE A 176 -9.95 15.04 -3.63
CA PHE A 176 -10.78 15.13 -2.42
C PHE A 176 -12.01 16.03 -2.61
N THR A 177 -11.94 17.04 -3.47
CA THR A 177 -13.07 17.94 -3.77
C THR A 177 -14.24 17.25 -4.49
N LYS A 178 -14.01 16.02 -4.99
CA LYS A 178 -15.02 15.21 -5.70
C LYS A 178 -15.41 13.95 -4.90
N SER A 179 -14.73 13.69 -3.79
CA SER A 179 -14.96 12.51 -2.95
C SER A 179 -15.86 12.77 -1.75
N ILE A 180 -16.21 14.02 -1.51
CA ILE A 180 -17.08 14.46 -0.40
C ILE A 180 -18.40 14.98 -0.95
#